data_144df8b006246c6e0ab9d5aca37f4693
#
_entry.id   144df8b006246c6e0ab9d5aca37f4693
#
_cell.length_a   1.000
_cell.length_b   1.000
_cell.length_c   1.000
_cell.angle_alpha   90.00
_cell.angle_beta   90.00
_cell.angle_gamma   90.00
#
_symmetry.space_group_name_H-M   'P 1'
#
loop_
_entity.id
_entity.type
_entity.pdbx_description
1 polymer ?
#
loop_
_entity_poly.entity_id
_entity_poly.type
_entity_poly.pdbx_seq_one_letter_code
_entity_poly.pdbx_strand_id
1 'polypeptide(L)'
;GGGSPKNFALQTEPQIQEVLGIDEKGHDYFLQVTDARPDTGGLSGATPAEAVSWGKIDPDRLPDAVVCYLDSTVALPLITSYALAKRRPRPLKHLYDQRSSLMAQLEREFRKANS
;
A
#
# COMPACT_ATOMS: atom_id res chain seq x y z
N GLY A 1 -8.35 -7.92 -6.57
CA GLY A 1 -8.73 -8.29 -5.38
C GLY A 1 -9.89 -7.75 -4.57
N GLY A 2 -10.62 -6.68 -4.94
CA GLY A 2 -11.66 -6.08 -4.13
C GLY A 2 -11.16 -5.10 -3.05
N GLY A 3 -12.09 -4.35 -2.45
CA GLY A 3 -11.79 -3.28 -1.51
C GLY A 3 -11.26 -3.77 -0.17
N SER A 4 -11.79 -4.86 0.38
CA SER A 4 -11.37 -5.38 1.68
C SER A 4 -9.92 -5.89 1.70
N PRO A 5 -9.45 -6.72 0.75
CA PRO A 5 -8.06 -7.15 0.71
C PRO A 5 -7.08 -5.98 0.56
N LYS A 6 -7.40 -5.02 -0.32
CA LYS A 6 -6.61 -3.80 -0.50
C LYS A 6 -6.46 -3.03 0.82
N ASN A 7 -7.58 -2.73 1.47
CA ASN A 7 -7.56 -1.95 2.70
C ASN A 7 -6.90 -2.69 3.86
N PHE A 8 -7.05 -4.01 3.94
CA PHE A 8 -6.36 -4.81 4.94
C PHE A 8 -4.84 -4.79 4.74
N ALA A 9 -4.36 -4.97 3.51
CA ALA A 9 -2.93 -4.91 3.22
C ALA A 9 -2.32 -3.54 3.54
N LEU A 10 -3.02 -2.46 3.20
CA LEU A 10 -2.57 -1.09 3.49
C LEU A 10 -2.65 -0.72 4.99
N GLN A 11 -3.36 -1.49 5.80
CA GLN A 11 -3.46 -1.25 7.25
C GLN A 11 -2.20 -1.67 8.02
N THR A 12 -1.25 -2.33 7.39
CA THR A 12 -0.03 -2.85 8.05
C THR A 12 0.79 -1.72 8.67
N GLU A 13 1.02 -0.62 7.96
CA GLU A 13 1.81 0.52 8.47
C GLU A 13 1.15 1.21 9.67
N PRO A 14 -0.14 1.60 9.64
CA PRO A 14 -0.80 2.13 10.83
C PRO A 14 -0.77 1.16 12.03
N GLN A 15 -0.86 -0.14 11.79
CA GLN A 15 -0.76 -1.14 12.87
C GLN A 15 0.64 -1.23 13.47
N ILE A 16 1.69 -1.10 12.68
CA ILE A 16 3.07 -1.03 13.16
C ILE A 16 3.21 0.16 14.10
N GLN A 17 2.69 1.33 13.72
CA GLN A 17 2.72 2.53 14.53
C GLN A 17 1.90 2.37 15.83
N GLU A 18 0.65 1.92 15.74
CA GLU A 18 -0.26 1.85 16.88
C GLU A 18 0.08 0.71 17.85
N VAL A 19 0.49 -0.44 17.33
CA VAL A 19 0.71 -1.66 18.15
C VAL A 19 2.15 -1.78 18.59
N LEU A 20 3.11 -1.41 17.74
CA LEU A 20 4.53 -1.57 18.03
C LEU A 20 5.20 -0.27 18.48
N GLY A 21 4.55 0.89 18.33
CA GLY A 21 5.11 2.19 18.64
C GLY A 21 6.28 2.60 17.72
N ILE A 22 6.39 1.98 16.56
CA ILE A 22 7.41 2.30 15.56
C ILE A 22 6.86 3.40 14.66
N ASP A 23 7.62 4.46 14.46
CA ASP A 23 7.22 5.60 13.62
C ASP A 23 7.17 5.20 12.15
N GLU A 24 6.00 5.38 11.54
CA GLU A 24 5.70 5.06 10.15
C GLU A 24 4.86 6.17 9.52
N LYS A 25 5.05 6.40 8.23
CA LYS A 25 4.40 7.50 7.50
C LYS A 25 3.20 7.09 6.66
N GLY A 26 3.08 5.82 6.33
CA GLY A 26 2.19 5.30 5.30
C GLY A 26 2.89 5.09 3.95
N HIS A 27 2.16 4.55 2.98
CA HIS A 27 2.72 4.21 1.67
C HIS A 27 3.08 5.44 0.83
N ASP A 28 4.21 5.36 0.11
CA ASP A 28 4.69 6.42 -0.81
C ASP A 28 3.91 6.48 -2.12
N TYR A 29 3.43 5.34 -2.61
CA TYR A 29 2.75 5.24 -3.90
C TYR A 29 1.39 4.56 -3.76
N PHE A 30 0.41 5.15 -4.41
CA PHE A 30 -0.95 4.63 -4.39
C PHE A 30 -1.56 4.63 -5.78
N LEU A 31 -1.93 3.45 -6.28
CA LEU A 31 -2.69 3.29 -7.50
C LEU A 31 -3.98 2.53 -7.18
N GLN A 32 -5.10 3.15 -7.46
CA GLN A 32 -6.41 2.55 -7.32
C GLN A 32 -7.08 2.40 -8.69
N VAL A 33 -7.50 1.19 -9.00
CA VAL A 33 -8.38 0.89 -10.14
C VAL A 33 -9.72 0.44 -9.58
N THR A 34 -10.77 1.17 -9.89
CA THR A 34 -12.10 0.88 -9.36
C THR A 34 -13.19 1.49 -10.24
N ASP A 35 -14.34 0.85 -10.29
CA ASP A 35 -15.59 1.41 -10.83
C ASP A 35 -16.57 1.82 -9.72
N ALA A 36 -16.19 1.62 -8.45
CA ALA A 36 -17.01 1.96 -7.30
C ALA A 36 -17.00 3.46 -7.02
N ARG A 37 -18.19 4.02 -6.78
CA ARG A 37 -18.35 5.43 -6.44
C ARG A 37 -17.98 5.69 -4.97
N PRO A 38 -17.28 6.81 -4.66
CA PRO A 38 -16.95 7.15 -3.27
C PRO A 38 -18.16 7.33 -2.36
N ASP A 39 -19.26 7.86 -2.90
CA ASP A 39 -20.48 8.19 -2.17
C ASP A 39 -21.30 6.96 -1.73
N THR A 40 -20.98 5.77 -2.20
CA THR A 40 -21.65 4.53 -1.79
C THR A 40 -21.13 3.97 -0.46
N GLY A 41 -20.03 4.49 0.06
CA GLY A 41 -19.44 4.08 1.36
C GLY A 41 -18.74 2.73 1.35
N GLY A 42 -18.63 2.06 0.20
CA GLY A 42 -17.90 0.80 0.09
C GLY A 42 -16.38 0.98 0.07
N LEU A 43 -15.63 0.02 0.63
CA LEU A 43 -14.16 0.07 0.69
C LEU A 43 -13.49 0.15 -0.68
N SER A 44 -14.12 -0.38 -1.74
CA SER A 44 -13.61 -0.29 -3.10
C SER A 44 -13.60 1.14 -3.65
N GLY A 45 -14.50 2.01 -3.16
CA GLY A 45 -14.61 3.42 -3.55
C GLY A 45 -13.89 4.38 -2.59
N ALA A 46 -13.27 3.89 -1.52
CA ALA A 46 -12.53 4.72 -0.59
C ALA A 46 -11.41 5.50 -1.30
N THR A 47 -11.38 6.82 -1.10
CA THR A 47 -10.45 7.72 -1.79
C THR A 47 -9.04 7.72 -1.19
N PRO A 48 -8.01 8.15 -1.94
CA PRO A 48 -6.68 8.35 -1.36
C PRO A 48 -6.67 9.32 -0.17
N ALA A 49 -7.50 10.37 -0.19
CA ALA A 49 -7.60 11.32 0.93
C ALA A 49 -8.15 10.67 2.20
N GLU A 50 -9.15 9.79 2.08
CA GLU A 50 -9.61 8.97 3.21
C GLU A 50 -8.51 8.03 3.70
N ALA A 51 -7.75 7.41 2.80
CA ALA A 51 -6.64 6.55 3.16
C ALA A 51 -5.53 7.29 3.91
N VAL A 52 -5.27 8.56 3.61
CA VAL A 52 -4.39 9.43 4.40
C VAL A 52 -4.93 9.60 5.82
N SER A 53 -6.22 9.88 5.98
CA SER A 53 -6.84 10.05 7.30
C SER A 53 -6.78 8.79 8.17
N TRP A 54 -6.61 7.63 7.56
CA TRP A 54 -6.44 6.34 8.24
C TRP A 54 -4.97 5.93 8.44
N GLY A 55 -4.01 6.79 8.07
CA GLY A 55 -2.58 6.51 8.19
C GLY A 55 -2.01 5.54 7.15
N LYS A 56 -2.76 5.23 6.08
CA LYS A 56 -2.35 4.25 5.05
C LYS A 56 -1.47 4.83 3.96
N ILE A 57 -1.54 6.13 3.74
CA ILE A 57 -0.77 6.87 2.73
C ILE A 57 -0.06 8.01 3.42
N ASP A 58 1.21 8.22 3.08
CA ASP A 58 1.96 9.39 3.51
C ASP A 58 1.27 10.67 2.98
N PRO A 59 0.88 11.62 3.86
CA PRO A 59 0.23 12.86 3.45
C PRO A 59 1.02 13.65 2.39
N ASP A 60 2.33 13.64 2.48
CA ASP A 60 3.23 14.33 1.54
C ASP A 60 3.23 13.68 0.15
N ARG A 61 2.76 12.43 0.07
CA ARG A 61 2.67 11.64 -1.16
C ARG A 61 1.27 11.58 -1.77
N LEU A 62 0.30 12.22 -1.15
CA LEU A 62 -1.06 12.29 -1.69
C LEU A 62 -1.13 12.81 -3.14
N PRO A 63 -0.33 13.82 -3.55
CA PRO A 63 -0.28 14.27 -4.95
C PRO A 63 0.18 13.20 -5.95
N ASP A 64 0.92 12.19 -5.50
CA ASP A 64 1.41 11.07 -6.32
C ASP A 64 0.38 9.93 -6.42
N ALA A 65 -0.76 10.03 -5.72
CA ALA A 65 -1.81 9.03 -5.77
C ALA A 65 -2.59 9.12 -7.09
N VAL A 66 -2.85 7.96 -7.70
CA VAL A 66 -3.59 7.85 -8.95
C VAL A 66 -4.85 7.03 -8.75
N VAL A 67 -5.99 7.58 -9.16
CA VAL A 67 -7.27 6.86 -9.21
C VAL A 67 -7.71 6.71 -10.65
N CYS A 68 -7.93 5.48 -11.08
CA CYS A 68 -8.43 5.13 -12.40
C CYS A 68 -9.85 4.53 -12.26
N TYR A 69 -10.84 5.27 -12.72
CA TYR A 69 -12.22 4.80 -12.77
C TYR A 69 -12.44 3.94 -14.00
N LEU A 70 -12.14 2.66 -13.86
CA LEU A 70 -12.24 1.68 -14.92
C LEU A 70 -12.35 0.28 -14.31
N ASP A 71 -12.99 -0.65 -15.03
CA ASP A 71 -12.97 -2.05 -14.65
C ASP A 71 -11.55 -2.61 -14.72
N SER A 72 -11.16 -3.38 -13.72
CA SER A 72 -9.80 -3.92 -13.60
C SER A 72 -9.46 -4.91 -14.73
N THR A 73 -10.45 -5.56 -15.34
CA THR A 73 -10.24 -6.46 -16.49
C THR A 73 -9.75 -5.71 -17.73
N VAL A 74 -9.98 -4.42 -17.81
CA VAL A 74 -9.45 -3.54 -18.87
C VAL A 74 -8.14 -2.88 -18.41
N ALA A 75 -8.10 -2.32 -17.22
CA ALA A 75 -6.94 -1.57 -16.74
C ALA A 75 -5.70 -2.45 -16.52
N LEU A 76 -5.85 -3.61 -15.87
CA LEU A 76 -4.71 -4.45 -15.50
C LEU A 76 -3.90 -4.96 -16.70
N PRO A 77 -4.50 -5.48 -17.79
CA PRO A 77 -3.73 -5.87 -18.97
C PRO A 77 -2.94 -4.73 -19.58
N LEU A 78 -3.51 -3.52 -19.65
CA LEU A 78 -2.85 -2.35 -20.21
C LEU A 78 -1.67 -1.91 -19.33
N ILE A 79 -1.89 -1.78 -18.02
CA ILE A 79 -0.84 -1.40 -17.07
C ILE A 79 0.28 -2.44 -17.07
N THR A 80 -0.07 -3.73 -17.04
CA THR A 80 0.91 -4.82 -17.03
C THR A 80 1.72 -4.85 -18.32
N SER A 81 1.08 -4.72 -19.49
CA SER A 81 1.77 -4.69 -20.76
C SER A 81 2.73 -3.51 -20.86
N TYR A 82 2.29 -2.32 -20.44
CA TYR A 82 3.15 -1.14 -20.38
C TYR A 82 4.33 -1.34 -19.43
N ALA A 83 4.08 -1.82 -18.22
CA ALA A 83 5.11 -2.07 -17.21
C ALA A 83 6.14 -3.08 -17.70
N LEU A 84 5.72 -4.17 -18.34
CA LEU A 84 6.61 -5.17 -18.93
C LEU A 84 7.48 -4.58 -20.05
N ALA A 85 6.90 -3.72 -20.90
CA ALA A 85 7.64 -3.06 -21.98
C ALA A 85 8.66 -2.04 -21.49
N LYS A 86 8.36 -1.36 -20.38
CA LYS A 86 9.19 -0.27 -19.83
C LYS A 86 10.11 -0.68 -18.68
N ARG A 87 9.90 -1.86 -18.09
CA ARG A 87 10.69 -2.30 -16.94
C ARG A 87 12.18 -2.37 -17.27
N ARG A 88 12.98 -1.96 -16.31
CA ARG A 88 14.42 -2.28 -16.29
C ARG A 88 14.59 -3.63 -15.56
N PRO A 89 15.34 -4.58 -16.14
CA PRO A 89 15.64 -5.83 -15.46
C PRO A 89 16.30 -5.55 -14.09
N ARG A 90 15.81 -6.18 -13.06
CA ARG A 90 16.39 -6.14 -11.71
C ARG A 90 16.25 -7.50 -11.05
N PRO A 91 17.16 -7.89 -10.13
CA PRO A 91 17.00 -9.09 -9.34
C PRO A 91 15.69 -9.05 -8.53
N LEU A 92 15.07 -10.19 -8.34
CA LEU A 92 13.94 -10.33 -7.42
C LEU A 92 14.44 -10.14 -5.99
N LYS A 93 13.65 -9.50 -5.16
CA LYS A 93 14.01 -9.22 -3.76
C LYS A 93 14.04 -10.47 -2.88
N HIS A 94 13.29 -11.52 -3.24
CA HIS A 94 13.16 -12.76 -2.46
C HIS A 94 12.93 -12.51 -0.96
N LEU A 95 11.93 -11.67 -0.65
CA LEU A 95 11.68 -11.19 0.73
C LEU A 95 11.37 -12.33 1.69
N TYR A 96 10.74 -13.41 1.21
CA TYR A 96 10.44 -14.57 2.05
C TYR A 96 11.71 -15.28 2.53
N ASP A 97 12.74 -15.34 1.70
CA ASP A 97 14.03 -15.93 2.07
C ASP A 97 14.78 -15.08 3.12
N GLN A 98 14.42 -13.80 3.21
CA GLN A 98 14.96 -12.84 4.17
C GLN A 98 14.11 -12.72 5.46
N ARG A 99 13.08 -13.54 5.61
CA ARG A 99 12.11 -13.43 6.71
C ARG A 99 12.77 -13.36 8.09
N SER A 100 13.73 -14.22 8.37
CA SER A 100 14.40 -14.27 9.69
C SER A 100 15.18 -12.97 9.98
N SER A 101 15.87 -12.42 8.99
CA SER A 101 16.62 -11.17 9.16
C SER A 101 15.67 -9.96 9.30
N LEU A 102 14.57 -9.93 8.56
CA LEU A 102 13.55 -8.89 8.67
C LEU A 102 12.84 -8.93 10.03
N MET A 103 12.52 -10.12 10.54
CA MET A 103 11.95 -10.27 11.88
C MET A 103 12.91 -9.78 12.97
N ALA A 104 14.19 -10.15 12.87
CA ALA A 104 15.20 -9.68 13.82
C ALA A 104 15.42 -8.15 13.75
N GLN A 105 15.26 -7.55 12.58
CA GLN A 105 15.27 -6.09 12.43
C GLN A 105 14.07 -5.47 13.15
N LEU A 106 12.86 -5.97 12.90
CA LEU A 106 11.64 -5.48 13.52
C LEU A 106 11.71 -5.56 15.05
N GLU A 107 12.22 -6.66 15.60
CA GLU A 107 12.43 -6.79 17.05
C GLU A 107 13.40 -5.73 17.62
N ARG A 108 14.47 -5.41 16.91
CA ARG A 108 15.41 -4.36 17.32
C ARG A 108 14.74 -2.98 17.32
N GLU A 109 13.98 -2.67 16.26
CA GLU A 109 13.25 -1.41 16.14
C GLU A 109 12.18 -1.28 17.24
N PHE A 110 11.45 -2.36 17.50
CA PHE A 110 10.47 -2.41 18.60
C PHE A 110 11.12 -2.13 19.97
N ARG A 111 12.23 -2.77 20.29
CA ARG A 111 12.95 -2.52 21.55
C ARG A 111 13.44 -1.09 21.66
N LYS A 112 13.93 -0.51 20.55
CA LYS A 112 14.39 0.88 20.51
C LYS A 112 13.23 1.88 20.70
N ALA A 113 12.08 1.60 20.11
CA ALA A 113 10.90 2.47 20.21
C ALA A 113 10.25 2.42 21.60
N ASN A 114 10.42 1.32 22.36
CA ASN A 114 9.78 1.09 23.64
C ASN A 114 10.77 1.07 24.83
N SER A 115 11.97 1.57 24.63
CA SER A 115 12.98 1.77 25.68
C SER A 115 13.01 3.24 26.14
#